data_5480f482a598b51bc278891ab4b9d938
#
_entry.id   5480f482a598b51bc278891ab4b9d938
#
_cell.length_a   1.000
_cell.length_b   1.000
_cell.length_c   1.000
_cell.angle_alpha   90.00
_cell.angle_beta   90.00
_cell.angle_gamma   90.00
#
_symmetry.space_group_name_H-M   'P 1'
#
loop_
_entity.id
_entity.type
_entity.pdbx_description
1 polymer ?
#
loop_
_entity_poly.entity_id
_entity_poly.type
_entity_poly.pdbx_seq_one_letter_code
_entity_poly.pdbx_strand_id
1 'polypeptide(L)'
;MAWKLGPALATGNCIVLKPSEFTPLTALRMCSLINEAGFPPGVINVVTGYGETAGRAVSEHMGIDKVAFTGSTLVGRKVMEAAARSNLKNVTLELGGKSPNIIFNDADLELAINWAAHGI
;
A
#
# COMPACT_ATOMS: atom_id res chain seq x y z
N MET A 1 -1.26 -1.14 -5.52
CA MET A 1 -2.65 -0.62 -5.37
C MET A 1 -3.64 -1.75 -5.11
N ALA A 2 -3.75 -2.77 -5.98
CA ALA A 2 -4.72 -3.87 -5.83
C ALA A 2 -4.70 -4.56 -4.45
N TRP A 3 -3.54 -4.89 -3.91
CA TRP A 3 -3.37 -5.53 -2.61
C TRP A 3 -3.88 -4.71 -1.41
N LYS A 4 -4.14 -3.42 -1.60
CA LYS A 4 -4.73 -2.55 -0.58
C LYS A 4 -6.22 -2.31 -0.82
N LEU A 5 -6.60 -1.99 -2.05
CA LEU A 5 -8.00 -1.71 -2.39
C LEU A 5 -8.87 -2.97 -2.31
N GLY A 6 -8.41 -4.09 -2.85
CA GLY A 6 -9.18 -5.34 -2.88
C GLY A 6 -9.67 -5.77 -1.50
N PRO A 7 -8.78 -6.06 -0.53
CA PRO A 7 -9.22 -6.51 0.78
C PRO A 7 -10.02 -5.44 1.56
N ALA A 8 -9.64 -4.17 1.44
CA ALA A 8 -10.35 -3.10 2.14
C ALA A 8 -11.80 -2.94 1.65
N LEU A 9 -12.02 -2.99 0.34
CA LEU A 9 -13.37 -2.89 -0.25
C LEU A 9 -14.19 -4.14 0.01
N ALA A 10 -13.57 -5.32 -0.08
CA ALA A 10 -14.25 -6.60 0.20
C ALA A 10 -14.77 -6.70 1.64
N THR A 11 -14.19 -5.95 2.56
CA THR A 11 -14.59 -5.88 3.97
C THR A 11 -15.41 -4.62 4.31
N GLY A 12 -15.87 -3.88 3.31
CA GLY A 12 -16.80 -2.76 3.48
C GLY A 12 -16.17 -1.45 3.99
N ASN A 13 -14.87 -1.28 3.85
CA ASN A 13 -14.20 -0.05 4.28
C ASN A 13 -14.28 1.07 3.24
N CYS A 14 -14.30 2.32 3.71
CA CYS A 14 -13.99 3.49 2.90
C CYS A 14 -12.47 3.71 2.86
N ILE A 15 -11.97 4.25 1.75
CA ILE A 15 -10.54 4.37 1.49
C ILE A 15 -10.18 5.80 1.08
N VAL A 16 -9.08 6.30 1.65
CA VAL A 16 -8.31 7.43 1.13
C VAL A 16 -6.99 6.89 0.61
N LEU A 17 -6.77 6.93 -0.69
CA LEU A 17 -5.55 6.47 -1.34
C LEU A 17 -4.67 7.66 -1.74
N LYS A 18 -3.46 7.70 -1.22
CA LYS A 18 -2.41 8.60 -1.73
C LYS A 18 -1.41 7.79 -2.56
N PRO A 19 -1.40 7.92 -3.89
CA PRO A 19 -0.37 7.30 -4.72
C PRO A 19 1.00 7.97 -4.51
N SER A 20 2.07 7.30 -4.95
CA SER A 20 3.37 7.96 -5.05
C SER A 20 3.28 9.18 -5.96
N GLU A 21 3.95 10.25 -5.59
CA GLU A 21 4.07 11.46 -6.42
C GLU A 21 4.76 11.21 -7.76
N PHE A 22 5.57 10.16 -7.86
CA PHE A 22 6.25 9.79 -9.11
C PHE A 22 5.37 8.97 -10.05
N THR A 23 4.29 8.33 -9.56
CA THR A 23 3.47 7.42 -10.36
C THR A 23 1.96 7.57 -10.08
N PRO A 24 1.38 8.79 -10.18
CA PRO A 24 -0.02 9.00 -9.83
C PRO A 24 -1.00 8.63 -10.96
N LEU A 25 -0.56 8.58 -12.21
CA LEU A 25 -1.45 8.55 -13.39
C LEU A 25 -2.34 7.30 -13.44
N THR A 26 -1.79 6.13 -13.12
CA THR A 26 -2.57 4.88 -13.09
C THR A 26 -3.63 4.89 -11.98
N ALA A 27 -3.33 5.50 -10.84
CA ALA A 27 -4.30 5.66 -9.77
C ALA A 27 -5.44 6.62 -10.17
N LEU A 28 -5.10 7.71 -10.86
CA LEU A 28 -6.10 8.65 -11.40
C LEU A 28 -6.95 8.00 -12.50
N ARG A 29 -6.35 7.20 -13.39
CA ARG A 29 -7.13 6.44 -14.38
C ARG A 29 -8.11 5.46 -13.72
N MET A 30 -7.70 4.82 -12.61
CA MET A 30 -8.60 3.94 -11.86
C MET A 30 -9.82 4.67 -11.30
N CYS A 31 -9.75 5.97 -11.01
CA CYS A 31 -10.92 6.73 -10.56
C CYS A 31 -12.06 6.71 -11.59
N SER A 32 -11.75 6.83 -12.89
CA SER A 32 -12.76 6.73 -13.95
C SER A 32 -13.42 5.35 -13.95
N LEU A 33 -12.62 4.29 -13.86
CA LEU A 33 -13.12 2.91 -13.86
C LEU A 33 -13.94 2.59 -12.60
N ILE A 34 -13.56 3.14 -11.46
CA ILE A 34 -14.30 3.03 -10.20
C ILE A 34 -15.68 3.67 -10.32
N ASN A 35 -15.76 4.86 -10.93
CA ASN A 35 -17.02 5.53 -11.19
C ASN A 35 -17.90 4.73 -12.18
N GLU A 36 -17.31 4.23 -13.26
CA GLU A 36 -18.01 3.39 -14.23
C GLU A 36 -18.55 2.09 -13.60
N ALA A 37 -17.82 1.51 -12.64
CA ALA A 37 -18.22 0.33 -11.89
C ALA A 37 -19.35 0.58 -10.88
N GLY A 38 -19.76 1.84 -10.67
CA GLY A 38 -20.89 2.21 -9.82
C GLY A 38 -20.59 2.18 -8.32
N PHE A 39 -19.33 2.33 -7.89
CA PHE A 39 -19.04 2.50 -6.47
C PHE A 39 -19.70 3.79 -5.94
N PRO A 40 -20.31 3.74 -4.74
CA PRO A 40 -20.91 4.92 -4.15
C PRO A 40 -19.89 6.05 -3.94
N PRO A 41 -20.27 7.31 -4.15
CA PRO A 41 -19.42 8.46 -3.85
C PRO A 41 -18.87 8.41 -2.41
N GLY A 42 -17.58 8.72 -2.24
CA GLY A 42 -16.93 8.74 -0.92
C GLY A 42 -16.38 7.40 -0.43
N VAL A 43 -16.69 6.27 -1.07
CA VAL A 43 -16.14 4.97 -0.70
C VAL A 43 -14.65 4.89 -1.07
N ILE A 44 -14.28 5.39 -2.25
CA ILE A 44 -12.88 5.42 -2.70
C ILE A 44 -12.51 6.84 -3.06
N ASN A 45 -11.51 7.39 -2.38
CA ASN A 45 -11.04 8.75 -2.56
C ASN A 45 -9.56 8.73 -2.89
N VAL A 46 -9.14 9.41 -3.95
CA VAL A 46 -7.73 9.50 -4.34
C VAL A 46 -7.24 10.92 -4.13
N VAL A 47 -6.20 11.07 -3.33
CA VAL A 47 -5.56 12.36 -3.01
C VAL A 47 -4.14 12.34 -3.53
N THR A 48 -3.83 13.18 -4.50
CA THR A 48 -2.46 13.38 -4.98
C THR A 48 -1.73 14.38 -4.10
N GLY A 49 -0.42 14.22 -3.97
CA GLY A 49 0.42 15.14 -3.19
C GLY A 49 1.71 14.47 -2.72
N TYR A 50 2.58 15.29 -2.16
CA TYR A 50 3.87 14.83 -1.65
C TYR A 50 3.74 14.04 -0.35
N GLY A 51 4.73 13.15 -0.11
CA GLY A 51 4.78 12.36 1.12
C GLY A 51 4.79 13.22 2.39
N GLU A 52 5.54 14.32 2.37
CA GLU A 52 5.71 15.23 3.52
C GLU A 52 4.48 16.10 3.82
N THR A 53 3.57 16.24 2.88
CA THR A 53 2.32 17.00 3.06
C THR A 53 1.12 16.07 3.14
N ALA A 54 0.63 15.59 2.00
CA ALA A 54 -0.55 14.72 1.96
C ALA A 54 -0.33 13.37 2.69
N GLY A 55 0.85 12.75 2.54
CA GLY A 55 1.17 11.50 3.25
C GLY A 55 1.22 11.67 4.76
N ARG A 56 1.85 12.74 5.24
CA ARG A 56 1.87 13.10 6.65
C ARG A 56 0.46 13.37 7.17
N ALA A 57 -0.33 14.17 6.46
CA ALA A 57 -1.71 14.48 6.85
C ALA A 57 -2.56 13.21 7.01
N VAL A 58 -2.45 12.25 6.08
CA VAL A 58 -3.11 10.94 6.21
C VAL A 58 -2.65 10.18 7.43
N SER A 59 -1.34 10.16 7.70
CA SER A 59 -0.77 9.41 8.83
C SER A 59 -1.16 10.00 10.20
N GLU A 60 -1.28 11.31 10.29
CA GLU A 60 -1.64 12.05 11.53
C GLU A 60 -3.15 12.20 11.73
N HIS A 61 -3.98 11.92 10.73
CA HIS A 61 -5.40 12.24 10.77
C HIS A 61 -6.17 11.42 11.80
N MET A 62 -6.89 12.07 12.71
CA MET A 62 -7.63 11.45 13.80
C MET A 62 -8.83 10.59 13.36
N GLY A 63 -9.40 10.85 12.18
CA GLY A 63 -10.54 10.10 11.62
C GLY A 63 -10.12 8.96 10.68
N ILE A 64 -8.87 8.53 10.70
CA ILE A 64 -8.38 7.37 9.96
C ILE A 64 -8.05 6.27 10.97
N ASP A 65 -8.69 5.10 10.83
CA ASP A 65 -8.55 3.98 11.76
C ASP A 65 -7.39 3.05 11.42
N LYS A 66 -6.97 3.03 10.15
CA LYS A 66 -5.86 2.19 9.67
C LYS A 66 -5.09 2.86 8.54
N VAL A 67 -3.76 2.74 8.60
CA VAL A 67 -2.85 3.07 7.50
C VAL A 67 -2.16 1.80 7.00
N ALA A 68 -2.22 1.56 5.69
CA ALA A 68 -1.45 0.53 5.01
C ALA A 68 -0.42 1.22 4.10
N PHE A 69 0.86 1.09 4.41
CA PHE A 69 1.94 1.78 3.72
C PHE A 69 2.88 0.79 3.03
N THR A 70 3.29 1.14 1.82
CA THR A 70 4.39 0.47 1.09
C THR A 70 5.41 1.52 0.68
N GLY A 71 6.66 1.29 1.02
CA GLY A 71 7.76 2.20 0.69
C GLY A 71 9.02 1.96 1.52
N SER A 72 9.83 3.01 1.70
CA SER A 72 11.08 2.88 2.44
C SER A 72 10.86 2.67 3.94
N THR A 73 11.80 1.96 4.57
CA THR A 73 11.82 1.77 6.04
C THR A 73 11.85 3.11 6.80
N LEU A 74 12.55 4.10 6.26
CA LEU A 74 12.61 5.44 6.85
C LEU A 74 11.21 6.07 6.93
N VAL A 75 10.45 6.02 5.83
CA VAL A 75 9.09 6.57 5.81
C VAL A 75 8.12 5.71 6.63
N GLY A 76 8.28 4.40 6.62
CA GLY A 76 7.48 3.49 7.47
C GLY A 76 7.59 3.83 8.96
N ARG A 77 8.79 4.17 9.44
CA ARG A 77 9.00 4.65 10.83
C ARG A 77 8.23 5.94 11.10
N LYS A 78 8.29 6.92 10.18
CA LYS A 78 7.52 8.17 10.31
C LYS A 78 6.01 7.92 10.37
N VAL A 79 5.51 6.97 9.59
CA VAL A 79 4.08 6.59 9.61
C VAL A 79 3.69 5.97 10.96
N MET A 80 4.49 5.07 11.50
CA MET A 80 4.25 4.49 12.83
C MET A 80 4.31 5.55 13.93
N GLU A 81 5.29 6.43 13.88
CA GLU A 81 5.43 7.54 14.83
C GLU A 81 4.21 8.47 14.79
N ALA A 82 3.73 8.83 13.58
CA ALA A 82 2.54 9.64 13.40
C ALA A 82 1.28 8.95 13.95
N ALA A 83 1.13 7.65 13.73
CA ALA A 83 0.03 6.87 14.30
C ALA A 83 0.07 6.85 15.83
N ALA A 84 1.26 6.65 16.42
CA ALA A 84 1.44 6.65 17.87
C ALA A 84 1.14 8.02 18.51
N ARG A 85 1.48 9.11 17.82
CA ARG A 85 1.23 10.49 18.30
C ARG A 85 -0.19 10.97 18.07
N SER A 86 -0.97 10.30 17.23
CA SER A 86 -2.36 10.68 16.94
C SER A 86 -3.36 9.80 17.70
N ASN A 87 -4.05 8.93 17.02
CA ASN A 87 -5.14 8.12 17.59
C ASN A 87 -4.79 6.64 17.80
N LEU A 88 -3.51 6.27 17.75
CA LEU A 88 -3.05 4.87 17.84
C LEU A 88 -3.65 3.96 16.75
N LYS A 89 -3.90 4.51 15.56
CA LYS A 89 -4.44 3.74 14.42
C LYS A 89 -3.59 2.53 14.07
N ASN A 90 -4.22 1.50 13.57
CA ASN A 90 -3.51 0.32 13.07
C ASN A 90 -2.60 0.69 11.89
N VAL A 91 -1.36 0.17 11.90
CA VAL A 91 -0.39 0.38 10.82
C VAL A 91 0.09 -0.97 10.30
N THR A 92 -0.01 -1.17 8.99
CA THR A 92 0.63 -2.28 8.29
C THR A 92 1.65 -1.75 7.29
N LEU A 93 2.83 -2.35 7.29
CA LEU A 93 3.99 -1.86 6.55
C LEU A 93 4.51 -2.95 5.61
N GLU A 94 4.70 -2.59 4.35
CA GLU A 94 5.47 -3.35 3.37
C GLU A 94 6.70 -2.51 3.01
N LEU A 95 7.84 -2.92 3.49
CA LEU A 95 9.07 -2.15 3.45
C LEU A 95 10.12 -2.78 2.56
N GLY A 96 11.26 -2.12 2.42
CA GLY A 96 12.39 -2.65 1.66
C GLY A 96 12.99 -3.91 2.28
N GLY A 97 13.54 -4.74 1.42
CA GLY A 97 14.21 -5.99 1.79
C GLY A 97 15.17 -6.43 0.70
N LYS A 98 15.75 -7.62 0.86
CA LYS A 98 16.65 -8.26 -0.09
C LYS A 98 16.22 -9.69 -0.41
N SER A 99 14.99 -10.07 -0.11
CA SER A 99 14.29 -11.30 -0.49
C SER A 99 15.24 -12.50 -0.79
N PRO A 100 15.91 -13.08 0.21
CA PRO A 100 16.88 -14.15 -0.03
C PRO A 100 16.17 -15.34 -0.68
N ASN A 101 16.82 -15.92 -1.71
CA ASN A 101 16.35 -17.11 -2.37
C ASN A 101 17.40 -18.23 -2.10
N ILE A 102 17.02 -19.22 -1.30
CA ILE A 102 17.92 -20.25 -0.81
C ILE A 102 17.51 -21.59 -1.42
N ILE A 103 18.43 -22.20 -2.18
CA ILE A 103 18.25 -23.50 -2.83
C ILE A 103 19.25 -24.48 -2.22
N PHE A 104 18.74 -25.52 -1.56
CA PHE A 104 19.57 -26.58 -1.02
C PHE A 104 20.05 -27.54 -2.12
N ASN A 105 21.17 -28.26 -1.87
CA ASN A 105 21.78 -29.14 -2.85
C ASN A 105 20.94 -30.38 -3.19
N ASP A 106 19.98 -30.73 -2.39
CA ASP A 106 19.04 -31.85 -2.58
C ASP A 106 17.73 -31.44 -3.19
N ALA A 107 17.57 -30.15 -3.57
CA ALA A 107 16.37 -29.66 -4.22
C ALA A 107 16.22 -30.22 -5.65
N ASP A 108 14.97 -30.38 -6.10
CA ASP A 108 14.68 -30.60 -7.51
C ASP A 108 15.13 -29.38 -8.33
N LEU A 109 16.14 -29.58 -9.18
CA LEU A 109 16.81 -28.50 -9.89
C LEU A 109 15.88 -27.80 -10.88
N GLU A 110 15.03 -28.53 -11.59
CA GLU A 110 14.12 -27.97 -12.59
C GLU A 110 13.06 -27.10 -11.92
N LEU A 111 12.49 -27.60 -10.83
CA LEU A 111 11.53 -26.86 -10.02
C LEU A 111 12.16 -25.61 -9.40
N ALA A 112 13.39 -25.74 -8.85
CA ALA A 112 14.12 -24.64 -8.24
C ALA A 112 14.44 -23.52 -9.25
N ILE A 113 14.87 -23.87 -10.48
CA ILE A 113 15.14 -22.90 -11.54
C ILE A 113 13.86 -22.13 -11.91
N ASN A 114 12.75 -22.84 -12.11
CA ASN A 114 11.49 -22.21 -12.46
C ASN A 114 11.01 -21.20 -11.40
N TRP A 115 11.06 -21.58 -10.13
CA TRP A 115 10.68 -20.70 -9.04
C TRP A 115 11.66 -19.55 -8.80
N ALA A 116 12.95 -19.79 -8.93
CA ALA A 116 13.95 -18.73 -8.81
C ALA A 116 13.80 -17.68 -9.91
N ALA A 117 13.57 -18.11 -11.16
CA ALA A 117 13.33 -17.21 -12.28
C ALA A 117 12.02 -16.43 -12.14
N HIS A 118 10.98 -17.03 -11.55
CA HIS A 118 9.71 -16.36 -11.30
C HIS A 118 9.79 -15.31 -10.18
N GLY A 119 10.71 -15.47 -9.25
CA GLY A 119 10.92 -14.60 -8.08
C GLY A 119 11.75 -13.34 -8.35
N ILE A 120 12.29 -13.17 -9.56
CA ILE A 120 13.08 -12.00 -9.98
C ILE A 120 12.14 -10.94 -10.68
#